data_2c548dae5db6a70d2b4e5cc72e514956
#
_entry.id   2c548dae5db6a70d2b4e5cc72e514956
#
_cell.length_a   1.000
_cell.length_b   1.000
_cell.length_c   1.000
_cell.angle_alpha   90.00
_cell.angle_beta   90.00
_cell.angle_gamma   90.00
#
_symmetry.space_group_name_H-M   'P 1'
#
loop_
_entity.id
_entity.type
_entity.pdbx_description
1 polymer ?
#
loop_
_entity_poly.entity_id
_entity_poly.type
_entity_poly.pdbx_seq_one_letter_code
_entity_poly.pdbx_strand_id
1 'polypeptide(L)'
;TGRLGKRYAARIDYTLEPMQQRNFNFSYMFQYNDINIYEEGERAYNTTYKYHLAEFGFSDVWYKNFRFGLGLRFEYYKYKDFLFKKPEISDLKVESEHFLSYFAQVQYNTYDKGRFPSKGSDFRAAYSLYTDNMAQYNDHAPFSALNASWASVIPVTRRFSVIPSIYGRILIGRDFPYPLQNAIGGDVPGFYIPQQLPFAGVTNLELMDNTIMIASIKFRQRMGAIHYLTLTGNY
;
A
#
# COMPACT_ATOMS: atom_id res chain seq x y z
N THR A 1 9.57 -15.13 1.35
CA THR A 1 10.60 -14.07 1.29
C THR A 1 10.93 -13.58 2.68
N GLY A 2 12.16 -13.21 2.96
CA GLY A 2 12.63 -12.70 4.25
C GLY A 2 13.58 -11.53 4.07
N ARG A 3 13.62 -10.64 5.04
CA ARG A 3 14.51 -9.49 5.14
C ARG A 3 15.10 -9.45 6.55
N LEU A 4 16.41 -9.23 6.68
CA LEU A 4 17.12 -9.15 7.95
C LEU A 4 17.78 -7.76 8.09
N GLY A 5 17.87 -7.25 9.34
CA GLY A 5 18.47 -5.96 9.68
C GLY A 5 17.78 -5.33 10.89
N LYS A 6 17.91 -4.00 11.07
CA LYS A 6 17.11 -3.24 12.07
C LYS A 6 15.61 -3.39 11.83
N ARG A 7 15.23 -3.74 10.60
CA ARG A 7 13.89 -4.15 10.22
C ARG A 7 13.99 -5.54 9.62
N TYR A 8 13.13 -6.43 10.05
CA TYR A 8 13.07 -7.76 9.47
C TYR A 8 11.62 -8.13 9.14
N ALA A 9 11.45 -8.87 8.07
CA ALA A 9 10.16 -9.33 7.62
C ALA A 9 10.26 -10.75 7.10
N ALA A 10 9.22 -11.52 7.31
CA ALA A 10 9.03 -12.83 6.72
C ALA A 10 7.61 -12.90 6.13
N ARG A 11 7.50 -13.48 4.93
CA ARG A 11 6.22 -13.67 4.25
C ARG A 11 6.15 -15.05 3.66
N ILE A 12 5.02 -15.72 3.87
CA ILE A 12 4.65 -16.99 3.27
C ILE A 12 3.40 -16.76 2.45
N ASP A 13 3.45 -17.12 1.18
CA ASP A 13 2.33 -17.06 0.26
C ASP A 13 2.03 -18.47 -0.24
N TYR A 14 0.78 -18.88 -0.17
CA TYR A 14 0.28 -20.13 -0.72
C TYR A 14 -0.88 -19.84 -1.67
N THR A 15 -0.79 -20.39 -2.88
CA THR A 15 -1.84 -20.24 -3.90
C THR A 15 -2.31 -21.62 -4.32
N LEU A 16 -3.62 -21.83 -4.25
CA LEU A 16 -4.30 -23.00 -4.80
C LEU A 16 -5.08 -22.57 -6.04
N GLU A 17 -4.79 -23.19 -7.17
CA GLU A 17 -5.46 -22.94 -8.45
C GLU A 17 -6.30 -24.17 -8.84
N PRO A 18 -7.53 -24.32 -8.30
CA PRO A 18 -8.38 -25.48 -8.57
C PRO A 18 -8.92 -25.51 -10.00
N MET A 19 -9.00 -24.36 -10.65
CA MET A 19 -9.40 -24.19 -12.04
C MET A 19 -8.54 -23.11 -12.68
N GLN A 20 -8.34 -23.21 -13.99
CA GLN A 20 -7.60 -22.20 -14.74
C GLN A 20 -8.15 -20.79 -14.46
N GLN A 21 -7.29 -19.88 -14.03
CA GLN A 21 -7.58 -18.47 -13.70
C GLN A 21 -8.34 -18.23 -12.39
N ARG A 22 -8.75 -19.27 -11.66
CA ARG A 22 -9.40 -19.15 -10.34
C ARG A 22 -8.42 -19.53 -9.24
N ASN A 23 -8.15 -18.60 -8.35
CA ASN A 23 -7.15 -18.78 -7.31
C ASN A 23 -7.74 -18.54 -5.93
N PHE A 24 -7.40 -19.44 -5.00
CA PHE A 24 -7.48 -19.18 -3.57
C PHE A 24 -6.08 -18.85 -3.08
N ASN A 25 -5.95 -17.72 -2.42
CA ASN A 25 -4.68 -17.25 -1.92
C ASN A 25 -4.73 -17.17 -0.40
N PHE A 26 -3.70 -17.70 0.22
CA PHE A 26 -3.44 -17.48 1.63
C PHE A 26 -2.07 -16.83 1.75
N SER A 27 -1.98 -15.75 2.51
CA SER A 27 -0.69 -15.14 2.84
C SER A 27 -0.59 -14.84 4.32
N TYR A 28 0.60 -15.05 4.86
CA TYR A 28 0.96 -14.60 6.18
C TYR A 28 2.24 -13.78 6.10
N MET A 29 2.25 -12.62 6.74
CA MET A 29 3.40 -11.74 6.83
C MET A 29 3.63 -11.32 8.27
N PHE A 30 4.90 -11.37 8.66
CA PHE A 30 5.39 -10.78 9.90
C PHE A 30 6.42 -9.71 9.57
N GLN A 31 6.31 -8.56 10.23
CA GLN A 31 7.29 -7.49 10.14
C GLN A 31 7.64 -6.96 11.53
N TYR A 32 8.91 -6.64 11.71
CA TYR A 32 9.41 -5.81 12.81
C TYR A 32 9.95 -4.53 12.22
N ASN A 33 9.41 -3.41 12.66
CA ASN A 33 9.73 -2.10 12.14
C ASN A 33 10.22 -1.19 13.28
N ASP A 34 11.32 -0.50 13.00
CA ASP A 34 11.84 0.62 13.76
C ASP A 34 11.92 1.79 12.82
N ILE A 35 11.01 2.75 12.99
CA ILE A 35 10.79 3.84 12.03
C ILE A 35 10.85 5.21 12.72
N ASN A 36 11.39 6.17 12.01
CA ASN A 36 11.30 7.58 12.35
C ASN A 36 10.18 8.23 11.58
N ILE A 37 9.35 9.00 12.26
CA ILE A 37 8.33 9.85 11.70
C ILE A 37 8.84 11.28 11.70
N TYR A 38 8.63 11.98 10.62
CA TYR A 38 9.10 13.34 10.41
C TYR A 38 7.90 14.28 10.29
N GLU A 39 8.10 15.51 10.71
CA GLU A 39 7.16 16.61 10.61
C GLU A 39 7.95 17.86 10.23
N GLU A 40 7.56 18.54 9.16
CA GLU A 40 8.27 19.72 8.63
C GLU A 40 9.79 19.51 8.41
N GLY A 41 10.18 18.32 7.94
CA GLY A 41 11.59 17.96 7.70
C GLY A 41 12.37 17.56 8.97
N GLU A 42 11.81 17.71 10.16
CA GLU A 42 12.45 17.31 11.43
C GLU A 42 11.89 15.98 11.96
N ARG A 43 12.73 15.18 12.62
CA ARG A 43 12.29 13.96 13.27
C ARG A 43 11.38 14.29 14.46
N ALA A 44 10.10 14.02 14.35
CA ALA A 44 9.12 14.23 15.41
C ALA A 44 9.18 13.13 16.47
N TYR A 45 9.14 11.87 16.06
CA TYR A 45 9.24 10.73 16.97
C TYR A 45 9.79 9.48 16.27
N ASN A 46 10.14 8.48 17.08
CA ASN A 46 10.51 7.13 16.63
C ASN A 46 9.52 6.14 17.21
N THR A 47 9.12 5.17 16.43
CA THR A 47 8.25 4.08 16.90
C THR A 47 8.78 2.73 16.46
N THR A 48 8.69 1.78 17.39
CA THR A 48 9.03 0.39 17.16
C THR A 48 7.77 -0.46 17.30
N TYR A 49 7.45 -1.23 16.27
CA TYR A 49 6.28 -2.10 16.31
C TYR A 49 6.48 -3.43 15.55
N LYS A 50 5.72 -4.43 15.97
CA LYS A 50 5.52 -5.69 15.26
C LYS A 50 4.20 -5.65 14.51
N TYR A 51 4.23 -6.11 13.27
CA TYR A 51 3.06 -6.20 12.42
C TYR A 51 2.86 -7.65 11.97
N HIS A 52 1.66 -8.14 12.13
CA HIS A 52 1.22 -9.44 11.64
C HIS A 52 0.06 -9.24 10.68
N LEU A 53 0.14 -9.85 9.53
CA LEU A 53 -0.91 -9.85 8.52
C LEU A 53 -1.22 -11.30 8.15
N ALA A 54 -2.47 -11.70 8.26
CA ALA A 54 -2.99 -12.92 7.67
C ALA A 54 -4.09 -12.56 6.68
N GLU A 55 -3.98 -13.02 5.45
CA GLU A 55 -4.94 -12.74 4.40
C GLU A 55 -5.39 -14.04 3.73
N PHE A 56 -6.69 -14.17 3.54
CA PHE A 56 -7.29 -15.20 2.72
C PHE A 56 -8.13 -14.54 1.63
N GLY A 57 -7.88 -14.91 0.38
CA GLY A 57 -8.54 -14.29 -0.76
C GLY A 57 -8.90 -15.29 -1.84
N PHE A 58 -9.96 -14.96 -2.55
CA PHE A 58 -10.36 -15.58 -3.81
C PHE A 58 -10.21 -14.57 -4.94
N SER A 59 -9.69 -14.99 -6.09
CA SER A 59 -9.63 -14.17 -7.30
C SER A 59 -9.98 -14.96 -8.55
N ASP A 60 -10.65 -14.29 -9.48
CA ASP A 60 -11.04 -14.85 -10.78
C ASP A 60 -10.79 -13.83 -11.92
N VAL A 61 -10.59 -14.30 -13.12
CA VAL A 61 -10.45 -13.49 -14.33
C VAL A 61 -11.71 -13.62 -15.18
N TRP A 62 -12.49 -12.54 -15.29
CA TRP A 62 -13.75 -12.54 -16.06
C TRP A 62 -13.54 -12.39 -17.56
N TYR A 63 -12.62 -11.52 -17.96
CA TYR A 63 -12.22 -11.31 -19.33
C TYR A 63 -10.71 -11.25 -19.39
N LYS A 64 -10.13 -11.32 -20.59
CA LYS A 64 -8.68 -11.34 -20.82
C LYS A 64 -7.87 -10.38 -19.91
N ASN A 65 -8.43 -9.22 -19.58
CA ASN A 65 -7.74 -8.14 -18.92
C ASN A 65 -8.38 -7.72 -17.59
N PHE A 66 -9.50 -8.35 -17.20
CA PHE A 66 -10.29 -7.96 -16.04
C PHE A 66 -10.25 -9.07 -14.98
N ARG A 67 -9.75 -8.73 -13.82
CA ARG A 67 -9.69 -9.60 -12.64
C ARG A 67 -10.47 -8.98 -11.50
N PHE A 68 -11.23 -9.77 -10.78
CA PHE A 68 -11.78 -9.38 -9.50
C PHE A 68 -11.25 -10.30 -8.38
N GLY A 69 -11.33 -9.84 -7.16
CA GLY A 69 -10.96 -10.61 -5.98
C GLY A 69 -11.75 -10.13 -4.77
N LEU A 70 -11.95 -11.03 -3.83
CA LEU A 70 -12.55 -10.73 -2.54
C LEU A 70 -11.90 -11.59 -1.47
N GLY A 71 -11.94 -11.15 -0.23
CA GLY A 71 -11.33 -11.91 0.84
C GLY A 71 -11.47 -11.27 2.21
N LEU A 72 -10.74 -11.87 3.13
CA LEU A 72 -10.65 -11.49 4.53
C LEU A 72 -9.20 -11.19 4.85
N ARG A 73 -8.98 -10.21 5.71
CA ARG A 73 -7.66 -9.83 6.19
C ARG A 73 -7.73 -9.58 7.68
N PHE A 74 -6.80 -10.20 8.41
CA PHE A 74 -6.54 -9.93 9.80
C PHE A 74 -5.20 -9.24 9.94
N GLU A 75 -5.18 -8.10 10.63
CA GLU A 75 -3.99 -7.28 10.89
C GLU A 75 -3.83 -7.09 12.39
N TYR A 76 -2.63 -7.24 12.90
CA TYR A 76 -2.30 -6.98 14.29
C TYR A 76 -1.04 -6.13 14.39
N TYR A 77 -1.17 -5.00 15.06
CA TYR A 77 -0.09 -4.04 15.34
C TYR A 77 0.24 -4.08 16.83
N LYS A 78 1.45 -4.47 17.17
CA LYS A 78 1.95 -4.46 18.54
C LYS A 78 3.07 -3.44 18.68
N TYR A 79 2.71 -2.29 19.21
CA TYR A 79 3.67 -1.23 19.52
C TYR A 79 4.48 -1.59 20.75
N LYS A 80 5.78 -1.25 20.74
CA LYS A 80 6.70 -1.48 21.83
C LYS A 80 7.11 -0.19 22.50
N ASP A 81 7.62 0.76 21.70
CA ASP A 81 8.22 1.99 22.19
C ASP A 81 7.79 3.16 21.30
N PHE A 82 7.57 4.29 21.93
CA PHE A 82 7.42 5.60 21.32
C PHE A 82 8.42 6.54 21.98
N LEU A 83 9.37 7.06 21.20
CA LEU A 83 10.35 8.03 21.63
C LEU A 83 10.05 9.36 20.99
N PHE A 84 9.44 10.27 21.74
CA PHE A 84 9.08 11.60 21.28
C PHE A 84 10.28 12.55 21.41
N LYS A 85 10.50 13.37 20.39
CA LYS A 85 11.46 14.47 20.42
C LYS A 85 10.80 15.79 20.80
N LYS A 86 9.48 15.93 20.50
CA LYS A 86 8.67 17.10 20.84
C LYS A 86 7.68 16.72 21.95
N PRO A 87 7.67 17.42 23.10
CA PRO A 87 6.75 17.12 24.23
C PRO A 87 5.27 17.33 23.87
N GLU A 88 4.97 18.17 22.89
CA GLU A 88 3.60 18.46 22.42
C GLU A 88 2.90 17.27 21.77
N ILE A 89 3.66 16.25 21.34
CA ILE A 89 3.14 15.03 20.69
C ILE A 89 3.06 13.86 21.70
N SER A 90 3.45 14.07 22.96
CA SER A 90 3.52 13.00 23.98
C SER A 90 2.17 12.38 24.34
N ASP A 91 1.05 13.02 23.98
CA ASP A 91 -0.30 12.52 24.24
C ASP A 91 -0.79 11.50 23.18
N LEU A 92 0.02 11.23 22.17
CA LEU A 92 -0.27 10.22 21.16
C LEU A 92 -0.07 8.81 21.75
N LYS A 93 -1.08 8.31 22.45
CA LYS A 93 -1.10 6.93 22.93
C LYS A 93 -1.51 6.04 21.77
N VAL A 94 -0.55 5.35 21.17
CA VAL A 94 -0.85 4.31 20.19
C VAL A 94 -0.82 2.96 20.92
N GLU A 95 -1.99 2.43 21.17
CA GLU A 95 -2.16 1.12 21.75
C GLU A 95 -1.98 0.02 20.71
N SER A 96 -1.73 -1.21 21.18
CA SER A 96 -1.69 -2.36 20.29
C SER A 96 -3.09 -2.67 19.80
N GLU A 97 -3.28 -2.79 18.51
CA GLU A 97 -4.59 -2.91 17.88
C GLU A 97 -4.65 -4.10 16.92
N HIS A 98 -5.84 -4.64 16.75
CA HIS A 98 -6.13 -5.67 15.75
C HIS A 98 -7.34 -5.27 14.91
N PHE A 99 -7.32 -5.67 13.65
CA PHE A 99 -8.39 -5.37 12.69
C PHE A 99 -8.72 -6.64 11.91
N LEU A 100 -10.01 -6.88 11.74
CA LEU A 100 -10.52 -7.79 10.74
C LEU A 100 -11.09 -6.95 9.61
N SER A 101 -10.70 -7.20 8.38
CA SER A 101 -11.26 -6.50 7.23
C SER A 101 -11.77 -7.46 6.16
N TYR A 102 -12.90 -7.09 5.57
CA TYR A 102 -13.45 -7.69 4.36
C TYR A 102 -13.03 -6.82 3.19
N PHE A 103 -12.46 -7.41 2.16
CA PHE A 103 -12.05 -6.62 1.00
C PHE A 103 -12.64 -7.17 -0.30
N ALA A 104 -12.90 -6.25 -1.22
CA ALA A 104 -13.20 -6.54 -2.60
C ALA A 104 -12.27 -5.70 -3.48
N GLN A 105 -11.76 -6.29 -4.55
CA GLN A 105 -10.84 -5.60 -5.45
C GLN A 105 -11.14 -5.94 -6.91
N VAL A 106 -10.81 -4.99 -7.79
CA VAL A 106 -10.89 -5.14 -9.21
C VAL A 106 -9.62 -4.62 -9.86
N GLN A 107 -9.17 -5.32 -10.89
CA GLN A 107 -8.04 -4.91 -11.71
C GLN A 107 -8.41 -5.06 -13.18
N TYR A 108 -8.11 -4.03 -13.97
CA TYR A 108 -8.13 -4.06 -15.42
C TYR A 108 -6.72 -3.76 -15.94
N ASN A 109 -6.10 -4.73 -16.63
CA ASN A 109 -4.72 -4.62 -17.06
C ASN A 109 -4.57 -4.98 -18.53
N THR A 110 -4.07 -4.04 -19.32
CA THR A 110 -3.81 -4.18 -20.75
C THR A 110 -2.34 -4.02 -21.10
N TYR A 111 -1.44 -4.06 -20.12
CA TYR A 111 0.00 -4.02 -20.37
C TYR A 111 0.44 -5.16 -21.27
N ASP A 112 1.27 -4.83 -22.27
CA ASP A 112 1.82 -5.79 -23.22
C ASP A 112 2.89 -6.72 -22.59
N LYS A 113 3.48 -6.35 -21.46
CA LYS A 113 4.52 -7.09 -20.73
C LYS A 113 4.41 -6.88 -19.23
N GLY A 114 4.79 -7.89 -18.45
CA GLY A 114 4.78 -7.82 -16.98
C GLY A 114 5.82 -6.87 -16.39
N ARG A 115 7.04 -6.86 -16.97
CA ARG A 115 8.11 -5.92 -16.58
C ARG A 115 8.36 -4.93 -17.70
N PHE A 116 8.44 -3.65 -17.37
CA PHE A 116 8.69 -2.57 -18.30
C PHE A 116 7.74 -2.60 -19.52
N PRO A 117 6.42 -2.49 -19.30
CA PRO A 117 5.46 -2.49 -20.40
C PRO A 117 5.76 -1.34 -21.37
N SER A 118 5.55 -1.58 -22.66
CA SER A 118 5.78 -0.58 -23.70
C SER A 118 4.51 0.17 -24.09
N LYS A 119 3.35 -0.39 -23.76
CA LYS A 119 2.02 0.22 -23.98
C LYS A 119 0.98 -0.43 -23.08
N GLY A 120 -0.17 0.23 -22.98
CA GLY A 120 -1.34 -0.27 -22.24
C GLY A 120 -1.55 0.48 -20.93
N SER A 121 -2.54 0.06 -20.17
CA SER A 121 -2.97 0.67 -18.92
C SER A 121 -3.20 -0.39 -17.85
N ASP A 122 -3.00 -0.02 -16.59
CA ASP A 122 -3.38 -0.79 -15.41
C ASP A 122 -4.27 0.09 -14.53
N PHE A 123 -5.47 -0.37 -14.28
CA PHE A 123 -6.40 0.24 -13.33
C PHE A 123 -6.67 -0.75 -12.22
N ARG A 124 -6.64 -0.29 -10.98
CA ARG A 124 -6.99 -1.07 -9.80
C ARG A 124 -7.88 -0.25 -8.90
N ALA A 125 -8.87 -0.90 -8.33
CA ALA A 125 -9.65 -0.35 -7.24
C ALA A 125 -9.88 -1.43 -6.18
N ALA A 126 -9.89 -1.03 -4.91
CA ALA A 126 -10.21 -1.91 -3.81
C ALA A 126 -10.98 -1.17 -2.74
N TYR A 127 -11.95 -1.86 -2.18
CA TYR A 127 -12.74 -1.44 -1.04
C TYR A 127 -12.45 -2.40 0.11
N SER A 128 -12.24 -1.87 1.31
CA SER A 128 -12.04 -2.66 2.53
C SER A 128 -12.94 -2.11 3.63
N LEU A 129 -13.68 -3.00 4.29
CA LEU A 129 -14.49 -2.72 5.47
C LEU A 129 -13.76 -3.25 6.69
N TYR A 130 -13.41 -2.38 7.63
CA TYR A 130 -12.64 -2.70 8.82
C TYR A 130 -13.53 -2.84 10.05
N THR A 131 -13.28 -3.90 10.81
CA THR A 131 -13.94 -4.22 12.08
C THR A 131 -12.90 -4.72 13.08
N ASP A 132 -13.26 -4.84 14.35
CA ASP A 132 -12.46 -5.53 15.36
C ASP A 132 -13.07 -6.88 15.78
N ASN A 133 -14.38 -7.04 15.61
CA ASN A 133 -15.16 -8.17 16.07
C ASN A 133 -16.16 -8.73 15.05
N MET A 134 -15.86 -8.62 13.75
CA MET A 134 -16.68 -8.99 12.59
C MET A 134 -17.82 -8.04 12.22
N ALA A 135 -18.27 -7.16 13.12
CA ALA A 135 -19.43 -6.30 12.85
C ALA A 135 -19.27 -4.86 13.29
N GLN A 136 -18.41 -4.59 14.23
CA GLN A 136 -18.21 -3.27 14.85
C GLN A 136 -16.74 -2.91 14.89
N TYR A 137 -16.45 -1.66 15.20
CA TYR A 137 -15.12 -1.18 15.53
C TYR A 137 -15.22 -0.25 16.74
N ASN A 138 -14.53 -0.59 17.86
CA ASN A 138 -14.59 0.14 19.13
C ASN A 138 -16.04 0.47 19.55
N ASP A 139 -16.96 -0.50 19.49
CA ASP A 139 -18.38 -0.35 19.76
C ASP A 139 -19.14 0.64 18.86
N HIS A 140 -18.50 1.12 17.78
CA HIS A 140 -19.07 1.98 16.75
C HIS A 140 -19.36 1.23 15.45
N ALA A 141 -19.94 1.94 14.49
CA ALA A 141 -20.06 1.44 13.13
C ALA A 141 -18.66 1.18 12.53
N PRO A 142 -18.49 0.13 11.74
CA PRO A 142 -17.22 -0.14 11.08
C PRO A 142 -16.85 1.02 10.14
N PHE A 143 -15.56 1.21 9.91
CA PHE A 143 -15.08 2.18 8.94
C PHE A 143 -14.58 1.48 7.68
N SER A 144 -14.44 2.24 6.61
CA SER A 144 -14.07 1.70 5.30
C SER A 144 -12.87 2.44 4.71
N ALA A 145 -12.14 1.76 3.85
CA ALA A 145 -11.15 2.35 2.99
C ALA A 145 -11.48 2.06 1.53
N LEU A 146 -11.51 3.09 0.72
CA LEU A 146 -11.58 2.98 -0.73
C LEU A 146 -10.27 3.47 -1.32
N ASN A 147 -9.62 2.65 -2.14
CA ASN A 147 -8.45 3.06 -2.89
C ASN A 147 -8.64 2.78 -4.38
N ALA A 148 -8.07 3.64 -5.20
CA ALA A 148 -8.04 3.47 -6.64
C ALA A 148 -6.69 3.94 -7.19
N SER A 149 -6.21 3.27 -8.23
CA SER A 149 -5.02 3.66 -8.96
C SER A 149 -5.19 3.42 -10.45
N TRP A 150 -4.58 4.29 -11.24
CA TRP A 150 -4.50 4.14 -12.67
C TRP A 150 -3.10 4.56 -13.15
N ALA A 151 -2.56 3.81 -14.09
CA ALA A 151 -1.34 4.16 -14.77
C ALA A 151 -1.45 3.72 -16.24
N SER A 152 -0.90 4.52 -17.16
CA SER A 152 -0.90 4.20 -18.57
C SER A 152 0.49 4.43 -19.17
N VAL A 153 0.93 3.50 -20.02
CA VAL A 153 2.17 3.64 -20.78
C VAL A 153 1.83 4.09 -22.20
N ILE A 154 2.18 5.33 -22.50
CA ILE A 154 1.95 5.98 -23.79
C ILE A 154 3.28 6.02 -24.56
N PRO A 155 3.47 5.18 -25.58
CA PRO A 155 4.68 5.22 -26.39
C PRO A 155 4.65 6.47 -27.29
N VAL A 156 5.63 7.35 -27.11
CA VAL A 156 5.83 8.53 -27.99
C VAL A 156 6.75 8.15 -29.15
N THR A 157 7.76 7.35 -28.87
CA THR A 157 8.65 6.75 -29.87
C THR A 157 8.93 5.29 -29.55
N ARG A 158 9.65 4.58 -30.40
CA ARG A 158 10.09 3.19 -30.11
C ARG A 158 10.95 3.05 -28.86
N ARG A 159 11.53 4.13 -28.36
CA ARG A 159 12.44 4.13 -27.22
C ARG A 159 12.00 5.06 -26.07
N PHE A 160 11.03 5.92 -26.31
CA PHE A 160 10.57 6.90 -25.32
C PHE A 160 9.09 6.74 -25.03
N SER A 161 8.74 6.71 -23.75
CA SER A 161 7.37 6.59 -23.27
C SER A 161 7.09 7.59 -22.16
N VAL A 162 5.88 8.10 -22.13
CA VAL A 162 5.32 8.89 -21.04
C VAL A 162 4.35 8.02 -20.25
N ILE A 163 4.45 8.05 -18.93
CA ILE A 163 3.67 7.21 -18.04
C ILE A 163 2.99 8.08 -16.99
N PRO A 164 1.81 8.66 -17.32
CA PRO A 164 0.97 9.29 -16.32
C PRO A 164 0.41 8.24 -15.38
N SER A 165 0.27 8.60 -14.10
CA SER A 165 -0.40 7.78 -13.09
C SER A 165 -1.07 8.64 -12.04
N ILE A 166 -2.14 8.10 -11.48
CA ILE A 166 -2.86 8.70 -10.36
C ILE A 166 -3.17 7.61 -9.34
N TYR A 167 -3.10 7.96 -8.09
CA TYR A 167 -3.51 7.12 -6.96
C TYR A 167 -4.35 7.96 -6.01
N GLY A 168 -5.39 7.38 -5.47
CA GLY A 168 -6.19 7.97 -4.40
C GLY A 168 -6.59 6.92 -3.37
N ARG A 169 -6.64 7.32 -2.12
CA ARG A 169 -7.21 6.52 -1.02
C ARG A 169 -7.92 7.43 -0.04
N ILE A 170 -9.13 7.01 0.36
CA ILE A 170 -9.96 7.70 1.33
C ILE A 170 -10.42 6.72 2.41
N LEU A 171 -10.37 7.15 3.66
CA LEU A 171 -11.01 6.50 4.79
C LEU A 171 -12.40 7.11 4.99
N ILE A 172 -13.39 6.26 5.17
CA ILE A 172 -14.81 6.64 5.29
C ILE A 172 -15.32 6.11 6.63
N GLY A 173 -15.71 7.01 7.53
CA GLY A 173 -16.17 6.67 8.87
C GLY A 173 -15.71 7.69 9.92
N ARG A 174 -15.43 7.20 11.13
CA ARG A 174 -14.96 7.99 12.27
C ARG A 174 -13.87 7.21 13.00
N ASP A 175 -13.11 7.92 13.85
CA ASP A 175 -12.12 7.35 14.79
C ASP A 175 -11.11 6.41 14.11
N PHE A 176 -10.50 6.89 13.01
CA PHE A 176 -9.56 6.09 12.24
C PHE A 176 -8.29 5.76 13.02
N PRO A 177 -7.94 4.47 13.11
CA PRO A 177 -6.72 4.06 13.80
C PRO A 177 -5.48 4.61 13.10
N TYR A 178 -4.53 5.05 13.90
CA TYR A 178 -3.26 5.59 13.42
C TYR A 178 -2.56 4.69 12.38
N PRO A 179 -2.42 3.35 12.59
CA PRO A 179 -1.71 2.51 11.64
C PRO A 179 -2.39 2.37 10.27
N LEU A 180 -3.66 2.73 10.15
CA LEU A 180 -4.43 2.64 8.90
C LEU A 180 -4.54 3.97 8.15
N GLN A 181 -4.05 5.06 8.71
CA GLN A 181 -3.99 6.35 8.02
C GLN A 181 -3.09 6.27 6.79
N ASN A 182 -3.37 7.10 5.81
CA ASN A 182 -2.52 7.22 4.63
C ASN A 182 -1.24 7.96 5.00
N ALA A 183 -0.13 7.56 4.42
CA ALA A 183 1.14 8.23 4.62
C ALA A 183 1.86 8.46 3.29
N ILE A 184 2.45 9.64 3.15
CA ILE A 184 3.25 10.04 1.99
C ILE A 184 4.71 10.19 2.42
N GLY A 185 5.61 9.71 1.58
CA GLY A 185 7.04 9.94 1.68
C GLY A 185 7.88 8.70 1.42
N GLY A 186 9.18 8.92 1.30
CA GLY A 186 10.15 7.88 0.98
C GLY A 186 10.10 7.41 -0.48
N ASP A 187 10.99 6.48 -0.83
CA ASP A 187 11.21 6.05 -2.22
C ASP A 187 10.49 4.76 -2.58
N VAL A 188 10.10 3.95 -1.58
CA VAL A 188 9.56 2.60 -1.79
C VAL A 188 8.18 2.46 -1.15
N PRO A 189 7.16 2.01 -1.91
CA PRO A 189 5.82 1.81 -1.38
C PRO A 189 5.82 0.81 -0.22
N GLY A 190 5.08 1.11 0.86
CA GLY A 190 4.92 0.20 1.99
C GLY A 190 6.22 -0.13 2.73
N PHE A 191 7.26 0.71 2.58
CA PHE A 191 8.55 0.45 3.20
C PHE A 191 8.51 0.62 4.72
N TYR A 192 7.80 1.63 5.20
CA TYR A 192 7.68 1.97 6.62
C TYR A 192 6.37 1.44 7.20
N ILE A 193 5.26 1.77 6.56
CA ILE A 193 3.92 1.26 6.88
C ILE A 193 3.23 0.76 5.61
N PRO A 194 2.28 -0.18 5.70
CA PRO A 194 1.62 -0.75 4.52
C PRO A 194 0.96 0.29 3.61
N GLN A 195 0.43 1.37 4.18
CA GLN A 195 -0.30 2.43 3.48
C GLN A 195 0.58 3.56 2.96
N GLN A 196 1.90 3.44 3.11
CA GLN A 196 2.85 4.43 2.62
C GLN A 196 2.91 4.47 1.10
N LEU A 197 2.83 5.68 0.57
CA LEU A 197 3.02 5.97 -0.85
C LEU A 197 4.31 6.77 -1.06
N PRO A 198 5.14 6.35 -2.01
CA PRO A 198 6.36 7.07 -2.33
C PRO A 198 6.04 8.41 -2.99
N PHE A 199 6.78 9.43 -2.57
CA PHE A 199 6.68 10.77 -3.14
C PHE A 199 8.09 11.36 -3.26
N ALA A 200 8.49 11.69 -4.49
CA ALA A 200 9.82 12.25 -4.74
C ALA A 200 9.97 13.63 -4.06
N GLY A 201 11.02 13.78 -3.30
CA GLY A 201 11.32 15.01 -2.56
C GLY A 201 10.82 15.04 -1.11
N VAL A 202 9.97 14.08 -0.71
CA VAL A 202 9.54 13.91 0.68
C VAL A 202 10.23 12.69 1.26
N THR A 203 11.03 12.89 2.28
CA THR A 203 11.76 11.81 2.94
C THR A 203 10.92 11.18 4.03
N ASN A 204 10.95 9.85 4.12
CA ASN A 204 10.27 9.07 5.13
C ASN A 204 8.73 9.27 5.19
N LEU A 205 8.13 9.10 6.37
CA LEU A 205 6.72 9.36 6.62
C LEU A 205 6.58 10.79 7.15
N GLU A 206 6.19 11.72 6.30
CA GLU A 206 6.13 13.13 6.66
C GLU A 206 4.70 13.67 6.68
N LEU A 207 3.85 13.16 5.80
CA LEU A 207 2.46 13.57 5.72
C LEU A 207 1.56 12.36 5.98
N MET A 208 0.64 12.52 6.91
CA MET A 208 -0.37 11.51 7.23
C MET A 208 -1.76 12.15 7.24
N ASP A 209 -2.71 11.53 6.58
CA ASP A 209 -4.10 12.00 6.49
C ASP A 209 -5.06 10.84 6.20
N ASN A 210 -6.34 11.08 6.40
CA ASN A 210 -7.44 10.16 6.09
C ASN A 210 -7.77 10.13 4.58
N THR A 211 -7.41 11.16 3.85
CA THR A 211 -7.61 11.26 2.40
C THR A 211 -6.32 11.66 1.72
N ILE A 212 -5.97 10.93 0.67
CA ILE A 212 -4.76 11.20 -0.11
C ILE A 212 -5.05 11.03 -1.59
N MET A 213 -4.46 11.91 -2.39
CA MET A 213 -4.43 11.80 -3.84
C MET A 213 -3.05 12.23 -4.36
N ILE A 214 -2.45 11.38 -5.18
CA ILE A 214 -1.15 11.64 -5.80
C ILE A 214 -1.28 11.46 -7.30
N ALA A 215 -0.89 12.47 -8.05
CA ALA A 215 -0.66 12.39 -9.48
C ALA A 215 0.84 12.30 -9.76
N SER A 216 1.25 11.48 -10.70
CA SER A 216 2.64 11.42 -11.13
C SER A 216 2.79 11.25 -12.63
N ILE A 217 3.90 11.74 -13.14
CA ILE A 217 4.29 11.55 -14.53
C ILE A 217 5.73 11.02 -14.57
N LYS A 218 5.93 9.94 -15.34
CA LYS A 218 7.26 9.36 -15.56
C LYS A 218 7.62 9.45 -17.02
N PHE A 219 8.80 9.95 -17.28
CA PHE A 219 9.43 9.94 -18.60
C PHE A 219 10.44 8.82 -18.64
N ARG A 220 10.23 7.84 -19.51
CA ARG A 220 11.08 6.66 -19.60
C ARG A 220 11.73 6.55 -20.96
N GLN A 221 13.05 6.59 -20.98
CA GLN A 221 13.89 6.40 -22.16
C GLN A 221 14.55 5.01 -22.11
N ARG A 222 14.35 4.22 -23.14
CA ARG A 222 15.09 2.97 -23.34
C ARG A 222 16.46 3.25 -23.92
N MET A 223 17.53 2.92 -23.17
CA MET A 223 18.91 3.18 -23.54
C MET A 223 19.55 1.98 -24.27
N GLY A 224 19.00 0.77 -24.10
CA GLY A 224 19.53 -0.47 -24.67
C GLY A 224 18.50 -1.59 -24.61
N ALA A 225 18.97 -2.84 -24.64
CA ALA A 225 18.10 -4.00 -24.58
C ALA A 225 17.34 -4.10 -23.24
N ILE A 226 18.03 -3.81 -22.14
CA ILE A 226 17.54 -4.00 -20.76
C ILE A 226 17.71 -2.73 -19.88
N HIS A 227 18.31 -1.67 -20.41
CA HIS A 227 18.57 -0.45 -19.65
C HIS A 227 17.53 0.61 -19.94
N TYR A 228 17.02 1.25 -18.89
CA TYR A 228 16.05 2.33 -18.95
C TYR A 228 16.50 3.47 -18.04
N LEU A 229 16.37 4.68 -18.53
CA LEU A 229 16.44 5.91 -17.74
C LEU A 229 15.01 6.36 -17.46
N THR A 230 14.70 6.67 -16.20
CA THR A 230 13.38 7.16 -15.82
C THR A 230 13.52 8.45 -15.01
N LEU A 231 12.79 9.47 -15.41
CA LEU A 231 12.59 10.71 -14.66
C LEU A 231 11.14 10.70 -14.15
N THR A 232 10.95 10.99 -12.87
CA THR A 232 9.62 11.00 -12.22
C THR A 232 9.37 12.37 -11.61
N GLY A 233 8.19 12.94 -11.86
CA GLY A 233 7.63 14.08 -11.15
C GLY A 233 6.31 13.69 -10.50
N ASN A 234 6.06 14.20 -9.29
CA ASN A 234 4.82 13.98 -8.52
C ASN A 234 4.16 15.33 -8.19
N TYR A 235 2.84 15.26 -8.03
CA TYR A 235 1.98 16.35 -7.56
C TYR A 235 0.94 15.80 -6.60
#